data_0c8f083b9d2040366b24a27f9bb3589b
#
_entry.id   0c8f083b9d2040366b24a27f9bb3589b
#
_cell.length_a   1.000
_cell.length_b   1.000
_cell.length_c   1.000
_cell.angle_alpha   90.00
_cell.angle_beta   90.00
_cell.angle_gamma   90.00
#
_symmetry.space_group_name_H-M   'P 1'
#
loop_
_entity.id
_entity.type
_entity.pdbx_description
1 polymer ?
#
loop_
_entity_poly.entity_id
_entity_poly.type
_entity_poly.pdbx_seq_one_letter_code
_entity_poly.pdbx_strand_id
1 'polypeptide(L)'
;STDPLTLLANRRQFFVRLEAEIKRAHRHAESLALVMLDLDHFKLVNDAHGHAVGDQVLKAVGVLLSSCVREWDMAARLGGEEFALILPTTDREGAREVAERVRSRILDLRCRTDEGIEVTVSASCGGAILSGAVSNADQLLVAADDALYDAKARGRDRVSMDDTLVGLPKLST
;
A
#
# COMPACT_ATOMS: atom_id res chain seq x y z
N SER A 1 -4.74 15.43 -10.52
CA SER A 1 -4.51 14.08 -11.04
C SER A 1 -4.96 13.00 -10.06
N THR A 2 -6.25 12.72 -10.05
CA THR A 2 -6.86 11.71 -9.19
C THR A 2 -7.37 10.54 -10.00
N ASP A 3 -7.46 9.37 -9.34
CA ASP A 3 -8.15 8.21 -9.87
C ASP A 3 -9.67 8.47 -9.81
N PRO A 4 -10.40 8.39 -10.94
CA PRO A 4 -11.82 8.76 -10.95
C PRO A 4 -12.71 7.85 -10.12
N LEU A 5 -12.32 6.59 -9.90
CA LEU A 5 -13.11 5.65 -9.12
C LEU A 5 -12.97 5.87 -7.61
N THR A 6 -11.74 5.99 -7.13
CA THR A 6 -11.44 6.04 -5.68
C THR A 6 -11.19 7.46 -5.16
N LEU A 7 -10.97 8.43 -6.06
CA LEU A 7 -10.58 9.81 -5.77
C LEU A 7 -9.22 9.95 -5.08
N LEU A 8 -8.48 8.86 -4.95
CA LEU A 8 -7.09 8.89 -4.50
C LEU A 8 -6.18 9.47 -5.61
N ALA A 9 -4.94 9.81 -5.25
CA ALA A 9 -3.94 10.12 -6.25
C ALA A 9 -3.83 8.97 -7.26
N ASN A 10 -3.65 9.31 -8.53
CA ASN A 10 -3.44 8.30 -9.56
C ASN A 10 -1.96 7.90 -9.64
N ARG A 11 -1.64 6.93 -10.49
CA ARG A 11 -0.28 6.43 -10.70
C ARG A 11 0.70 7.55 -11.03
N ARG A 12 0.33 8.46 -11.92
CA ARG A 12 1.21 9.57 -12.33
C ARG A 12 1.54 10.49 -11.15
N GLN A 13 0.52 10.88 -10.39
CA GLN A 13 0.70 11.75 -9.23
C GLN A 13 1.54 11.06 -8.15
N PHE A 14 1.36 9.76 -7.97
CA PHE A 14 2.17 8.97 -7.07
C PHE A 14 3.66 9.06 -7.39
N PHE A 15 4.06 8.84 -8.64
CA PHE A 15 5.47 8.88 -9.02
C PHE A 15 6.07 10.28 -8.88
N VAL A 16 5.32 11.32 -9.26
CA VAL A 16 5.77 12.71 -9.06
C VAL A 16 6.02 13.00 -7.58
N ARG A 17 5.10 12.60 -6.72
CA ARG A 17 5.22 12.83 -5.28
C ARG A 17 6.35 12.00 -4.66
N LEU A 18 6.50 10.74 -5.08
CA LEU A 18 7.56 9.86 -4.55
C LEU A 18 8.95 10.46 -4.81
N GLU A 19 9.21 10.90 -6.03
CA GLU A 19 10.48 11.56 -6.38
C GLU A 19 10.72 12.80 -5.52
N ALA A 20 9.69 13.64 -5.35
CA ALA A 20 9.80 14.85 -4.54
C ALA A 20 10.11 14.54 -3.07
N GLU A 21 9.43 13.54 -2.50
CA GLU A 21 9.61 13.16 -1.09
C GLU A 21 10.98 12.50 -0.85
N ILE A 22 11.51 11.74 -1.81
CA ILE A 22 12.86 11.19 -1.71
C ILE A 22 13.89 12.31 -1.66
N LYS A 23 13.79 13.29 -2.55
CA LYS A 23 14.68 14.45 -2.57
C LYS A 23 14.60 15.22 -1.25
N ARG A 24 13.38 15.43 -0.74
CA ARG A 24 13.17 16.11 0.52
C ARG A 24 13.78 15.34 1.69
N ALA A 25 13.54 14.03 1.76
CA ALA A 25 14.09 13.18 2.82
C ALA A 25 15.62 13.19 2.83
N HIS A 26 16.26 13.11 1.68
CA HIS A 26 17.71 13.22 1.59
C HIS A 26 18.22 14.59 2.04
N ARG A 27 17.55 15.66 1.64
CA ARG A 27 17.96 17.03 2.00
C ARG A 27 17.90 17.27 3.51
N HIS A 28 16.89 16.73 4.18
CA HIS A 28 16.63 16.99 5.61
C HIS A 28 17.04 15.82 6.51
N ALA A 29 17.65 14.77 5.96
CA ALA A 29 18.00 13.54 6.68
C ALA A 29 16.80 12.97 7.47
N GLU A 30 15.63 12.97 6.85
CA GLU A 30 14.38 12.46 7.43
C GLU A 30 14.07 11.05 6.93
N SER A 31 13.33 10.31 7.73
CA SER A 31 12.81 9.00 7.33
C SER A 31 11.72 9.16 6.28
N LEU A 32 11.64 8.21 5.38
CA LEU A 32 10.56 8.09 4.40
C LEU A 32 10.22 6.61 4.23
N ALA A 33 8.94 6.29 4.32
CA ALA A 33 8.46 4.94 4.11
C ALA A 33 7.54 4.88 2.89
N LEU A 34 7.57 3.73 2.22
CA LEU A 34 6.67 3.37 1.15
C LEU A 34 5.97 2.06 1.50
N VAL A 35 4.64 2.02 1.38
CA VAL A 35 3.85 0.81 1.55
C VAL A 35 3.11 0.52 0.24
N MET A 36 3.32 -0.68 -0.29
CA MET A 36 2.57 -1.21 -1.42
C MET A 36 1.50 -2.16 -0.90
N LEU A 37 0.32 -2.13 -1.52
CA LEU A 37 -0.82 -2.91 -1.05
C LEU A 37 -1.59 -3.48 -2.24
N ASP A 38 -1.97 -4.75 -2.11
CA ASP A 38 -2.85 -5.45 -3.05
C ASP A 38 -4.04 -6.04 -2.31
N LEU A 39 -5.23 -5.94 -2.90
CA LEU A 39 -6.40 -6.67 -2.38
C LEU A 39 -6.29 -8.15 -2.77
N ASP A 40 -6.34 -9.02 -1.77
CA ASP A 40 -6.19 -10.45 -1.95
C ASP A 40 -7.37 -11.03 -2.72
N HIS A 41 -7.08 -11.80 -3.77
CA HIS A 41 -8.09 -12.50 -4.56
C HIS A 41 -9.21 -11.60 -5.09
N PHE A 42 -8.90 -10.36 -5.42
CA PHE A 42 -9.91 -9.39 -5.88
C PHE A 42 -10.62 -9.87 -7.16
N LYS A 43 -9.92 -10.62 -8.02
CA LYS A 43 -10.53 -11.23 -9.21
C LYS A 43 -11.72 -12.12 -8.84
N LEU A 44 -11.63 -12.85 -7.72
CA LEU A 44 -12.73 -13.69 -7.25
C LEU A 44 -13.98 -12.87 -6.88
N VAL A 45 -13.80 -11.67 -6.34
CA VAL A 45 -14.91 -10.76 -6.06
C VAL A 45 -15.63 -10.38 -7.34
N ASN A 46 -14.87 -9.97 -8.37
CA ASN A 46 -15.43 -9.63 -9.67
C ASN A 46 -16.12 -10.83 -10.34
N ASP A 47 -15.49 -12.00 -10.29
CA ASP A 47 -16.04 -13.22 -10.89
C ASP A 47 -17.33 -13.67 -10.20
N ALA A 48 -17.41 -13.55 -8.88
CA ALA A 48 -18.56 -13.97 -8.09
C ALA A 48 -19.72 -12.95 -8.09
N HIS A 49 -19.42 -11.65 -8.09
CA HIS A 49 -20.39 -10.59 -7.82
C HIS A 49 -20.48 -9.53 -8.92
N GLY A 50 -19.60 -9.58 -9.93
CA GLY A 50 -19.55 -8.61 -11.02
C GLY A 50 -18.66 -7.38 -10.72
N HIS A 51 -18.32 -6.66 -11.79
CA HIS A 51 -17.43 -5.50 -11.70
C HIS A 51 -18.03 -4.33 -10.91
N ALA A 52 -19.36 -4.18 -10.90
CA ALA A 52 -20.01 -3.11 -10.12
C ALA A 52 -19.76 -3.28 -8.61
N VAL A 53 -19.81 -4.52 -8.12
CA VAL A 53 -19.48 -4.83 -6.72
C VAL A 53 -17.99 -4.67 -6.46
N GLY A 54 -17.14 -5.10 -7.38
CA GLY A 54 -15.70 -4.86 -7.30
C GLY A 54 -15.37 -3.38 -7.21
N ASP A 55 -16.00 -2.54 -8.02
CA ASP A 55 -15.84 -1.09 -7.97
C ASP A 55 -16.29 -0.52 -6.63
N GLN A 56 -17.36 -1.02 -6.07
CA GLN A 56 -17.86 -0.64 -4.75
C GLN A 56 -16.82 -0.94 -3.65
N VAL A 57 -16.20 -2.12 -3.71
CA VAL A 57 -15.11 -2.50 -2.81
C VAL A 57 -13.91 -1.55 -2.96
N LEU A 58 -13.50 -1.26 -4.19
CA LEU A 58 -12.39 -0.35 -4.46
C LEU A 58 -12.66 1.07 -3.92
N LYS A 59 -13.89 1.58 -4.10
CA LYS A 59 -14.29 2.87 -3.53
C LYS A 59 -14.21 2.88 -2.01
N ALA A 60 -14.70 1.83 -1.37
CA ALA A 60 -14.67 1.70 0.08
C ALA A 60 -13.23 1.65 0.61
N VAL A 61 -12.35 0.92 -0.07
CA VAL A 61 -10.92 0.89 0.25
C VAL A 61 -10.30 2.28 0.09
N GLY A 62 -10.65 3.01 -0.97
CA GLY A 62 -10.17 4.38 -1.18
C GLY A 62 -10.52 5.32 -0.04
N VAL A 63 -11.77 5.30 0.42
CA VAL A 63 -12.22 6.09 1.58
C VAL A 63 -11.45 5.69 2.84
N LEU A 64 -11.30 4.38 3.06
CA LEU A 64 -10.57 3.86 4.21
C LEU A 64 -9.12 4.32 4.22
N LEU A 65 -8.41 4.21 3.09
CA LEU A 65 -7.01 4.63 2.99
C LEU A 65 -6.86 6.11 3.30
N SER A 66 -7.74 6.96 2.76
CA SER A 66 -7.72 8.39 3.05
C SER A 66 -7.90 8.69 4.54
N SER A 67 -8.69 7.88 5.24
CA SER A 67 -8.93 8.05 6.69
C SER A 67 -7.79 7.55 7.55
N CYS A 68 -6.92 6.68 7.03
CA CYS A 68 -5.82 6.08 7.78
C CYS A 68 -4.51 6.87 7.72
N VAL A 69 -4.41 7.85 6.82
CA VAL A 69 -3.18 8.60 6.57
C VAL A 69 -3.30 10.05 7.03
N ARG A 70 -2.16 10.65 7.34
CA ARG A 70 -2.07 12.06 7.75
C ARG A 70 -2.17 12.97 6.53
N GLU A 71 -2.40 14.26 6.77
CA GLU A 71 -2.54 15.27 5.71
C GLU A 71 -1.33 15.31 4.76
N TRP A 72 -0.12 15.14 5.27
CA TRP A 72 1.11 15.16 4.46
C TRP A 72 1.52 13.81 3.88
N ASP A 73 0.80 12.76 4.23
CA ASP A 73 0.96 11.45 3.58
C ASP A 73 0.23 11.46 2.23
N MET A 74 0.50 10.46 1.42
CA MET A 74 -0.26 10.26 0.19
C MET A 74 -0.77 8.82 0.12
N ALA A 75 -2.06 8.67 -0.14
CA ALA A 75 -2.65 7.42 -0.59
C ALA A 75 -2.91 7.51 -2.09
N ALA A 76 -2.54 6.46 -2.82
CA ALA A 76 -2.67 6.40 -4.26
C ALA A 76 -3.25 5.06 -4.71
N ARG A 77 -3.96 5.07 -5.83
CA ARG A 77 -4.31 3.86 -6.57
C ARG A 77 -3.41 3.77 -7.80
N LEU A 78 -2.66 2.68 -7.91
CA LEU A 78 -1.72 2.49 -9.02
C LEU A 78 -2.38 1.85 -10.23
N GLY A 79 -3.49 1.17 -10.05
CA GLY A 79 -4.25 0.50 -11.09
C GLY A 79 -4.87 -0.79 -10.54
N GLY A 80 -5.96 -1.26 -11.13
CA GLY A 80 -6.62 -2.48 -10.68
C GLY A 80 -6.93 -2.47 -9.19
N GLU A 81 -6.40 -3.42 -8.47
CA GLU A 81 -6.50 -3.58 -7.01
C GLU A 81 -5.22 -3.20 -6.26
N GLU A 82 -4.33 -2.46 -6.91
CA GLU A 82 -3.04 -2.03 -6.35
C GLU A 82 -3.11 -0.62 -5.81
N PHE A 83 -2.65 -0.45 -4.57
CA PHE A 83 -2.60 0.83 -3.87
C PHE A 83 -1.21 1.06 -3.29
N ALA A 84 -0.90 2.30 -2.98
CA ALA A 84 0.36 2.67 -2.35
C ALA A 84 0.16 3.80 -1.35
N LEU A 85 1.01 3.81 -0.31
CA LEU A 85 1.08 4.89 0.66
C LEU A 85 2.50 5.45 0.67
N ILE A 86 2.63 6.76 0.53
CA ILE A 86 3.88 7.48 0.76
C ILE A 86 3.77 8.11 2.13
N LEU A 87 4.69 7.77 3.02
CA LEU A 87 4.67 8.16 4.43
C LEU A 87 5.94 8.95 4.78
N PRO A 88 5.95 10.28 4.58
CA PRO A 88 7.08 11.12 4.98
C PRO A 88 7.29 11.09 6.51
N THR A 89 8.51 11.33 6.95
CA THR A 89 8.87 11.41 8.38
C THR A 89 8.37 10.21 9.20
N THR A 90 8.43 9.03 8.59
CA THR A 90 7.90 7.79 9.17
C THR A 90 9.01 6.75 9.12
N ASP A 91 9.32 6.16 10.26
CA ASP A 91 10.30 5.08 10.38
C ASP A 91 9.66 3.71 10.11
N ARG A 92 10.46 2.66 10.21
CA ARG A 92 10.04 1.28 9.94
C ARG A 92 8.85 0.87 10.79
N GLU A 93 8.92 1.13 12.10
CA GLU A 93 7.84 0.74 13.02
C GLU A 93 6.57 1.55 12.76
N GLY A 94 6.70 2.84 12.51
CA GLY A 94 5.57 3.69 12.13
C GLY A 94 4.89 3.23 10.84
N ALA A 95 5.68 2.83 9.85
CA ALA A 95 5.15 2.30 8.60
C ALA A 95 4.42 0.96 8.80
N ARG A 96 4.98 0.08 9.62
CA ARG A 96 4.36 -1.19 9.99
C ARG A 96 3.00 -0.95 10.67
N GLU A 97 2.94 -0.02 11.61
CA GLU A 97 1.71 0.32 12.33
C GLU A 97 0.62 0.85 11.39
N VAL A 98 0.96 1.74 10.47
CA VAL A 98 0.02 2.25 9.46
C VAL A 98 -0.47 1.12 8.57
N ALA A 99 0.44 0.31 8.05
CA ALA A 99 0.10 -0.81 7.17
C ALA A 99 -0.81 -1.83 7.87
N GLU A 100 -0.52 -2.16 9.14
CA GLU A 100 -1.33 -3.10 9.92
C GLU A 100 -2.72 -2.54 10.23
N ARG A 101 -2.81 -1.25 10.53
CA ARG A 101 -4.11 -0.59 10.73
C ARG A 101 -4.94 -0.62 9.46
N VAL A 102 -4.33 -0.32 8.32
CA VAL A 102 -5.01 -0.39 7.01
C VAL A 102 -5.48 -1.80 6.72
N ARG A 103 -4.59 -2.79 6.87
CA ARG A 103 -4.91 -4.20 6.62
C ARG A 103 -6.08 -4.66 7.49
N SER A 104 -6.01 -4.38 8.78
CA SER A 104 -7.04 -4.77 9.74
C SER A 104 -8.40 -4.14 9.41
N ARG A 105 -8.40 -2.86 9.05
CA ARG A 105 -9.65 -2.17 8.69
C ARG A 105 -10.22 -2.63 7.36
N ILE A 106 -9.38 -2.99 6.38
CA ILE A 106 -9.85 -3.58 5.13
C ILE A 106 -10.54 -4.92 5.41
N LEU A 107 -9.95 -5.75 6.26
CA LEU A 107 -10.56 -7.03 6.65
C LEU A 107 -11.93 -6.85 7.30
N ASP A 108 -12.14 -5.76 8.02
CA ASP A 108 -13.40 -5.45 8.70
C ASP A 108 -14.44 -4.78 7.78
N LEU A 109 -14.08 -4.37 6.57
CA LEU A 109 -15.03 -3.78 5.63
C LEU A 109 -16.12 -4.79 5.26
N ARG A 110 -17.36 -4.29 5.21
CA ARG A 110 -18.53 -5.05 4.76
C ARG A 110 -19.21 -4.28 3.65
N CYS A 111 -19.10 -4.80 2.43
CA CYS A 111 -19.84 -4.28 1.27
C CYS A 111 -21.04 -5.18 1.03
N ARG A 112 -22.20 -4.58 0.78
CA ARG A 112 -23.43 -5.35 0.52
C ARG A 112 -23.81 -5.23 -0.95
N THR A 113 -24.14 -6.35 -1.57
CA THR A 113 -24.74 -6.39 -2.90
C THR A 113 -26.20 -5.95 -2.82
N ASP A 114 -26.83 -5.70 -3.98
CA ASP A 114 -28.25 -5.37 -4.06
C ASP A 114 -29.13 -6.49 -3.51
N GLU A 115 -28.64 -7.74 -3.54
CA GLU A 115 -29.34 -8.92 -2.97
C GLU A 115 -29.07 -9.10 -1.47
N GLY A 116 -28.36 -8.18 -0.84
CA GLY A 116 -28.05 -8.22 0.58
C GLY A 116 -26.90 -9.14 0.98
N ILE A 117 -26.11 -9.64 0.02
CA ILE A 117 -24.95 -10.50 0.30
C ILE A 117 -23.80 -9.63 0.79
N GLU A 118 -23.19 -10.01 1.90
CA GLU A 118 -21.98 -9.36 2.40
C GLU A 118 -20.75 -9.84 1.62
N VAL A 119 -19.96 -8.87 1.16
CA VAL A 119 -18.69 -9.12 0.48
C VAL A 119 -17.57 -8.59 1.35
N THR A 120 -16.57 -9.43 1.59
CA THR A 120 -15.37 -9.10 2.36
C THR A 120 -14.13 -9.34 1.53
N VAL A 121 -13.06 -8.61 1.85
CA VAL A 121 -11.74 -8.77 1.22
C VAL A 121 -10.67 -8.66 2.29
N SER A 122 -9.51 -9.22 2.01
CA SER A 122 -8.29 -8.95 2.76
C SER A 122 -7.26 -8.25 1.89
N ALA A 123 -6.19 -7.80 2.49
CA ALA A 123 -5.10 -7.14 1.77
C ALA A 123 -3.76 -7.68 2.25
N SER A 124 -2.83 -7.75 1.31
CA SER A 124 -1.41 -7.98 1.59
C SER A 124 -0.67 -6.66 1.43
N CYS A 125 0.22 -6.36 2.35
CA CYS A 125 1.00 -5.12 2.36
C CYS A 125 2.49 -5.41 2.41
N GLY A 126 3.27 -4.64 1.67
CA GLY A 126 4.72 -4.65 1.72
C GLY A 126 5.25 -3.25 1.96
N GLY A 127 6.09 -3.08 2.96
CA GLY A 127 6.68 -1.79 3.30
C GLY A 127 8.20 -1.78 3.17
N ALA A 128 8.74 -0.61 2.83
CA ALA A 128 10.17 -0.37 2.76
C ALA A 128 10.50 1.04 3.22
N ILE A 129 11.72 1.22 3.70
CA ILE A 129 12.21 2.48 4.24
C ILE A 129 13.38 2.97 3.40
N LEU A 130 13.38 4.27 3.10
CA LEU A 130 14.52 4.93 2.50
C LEU A 130 15.75 4.80 3.40
N SER A 131 16.86 4.37 2.84
CA SER A 131 18.10 4.11 3.58
C SER A 131 19.31 4.31 2.68
N GLY A 132 20.54 4.11 3.19
CA GLY A 132 21.75 4.16 2.36
C GLY A 132 21.77 3.13 1.23
N ALA A 133 21.20 1.95 1.45
CA ALA A 133 21.12 0.86 0.47
C ALA A 133 19.89 0.95 -0.44
N VAL A 134 18.84 1.67 -0.01
CA VAL A 134 17.57 1.85 -0.71
C VAL A 134 17.33 3.36 -0.82
N SER A 135 17.97 4.01 -1.78
CA SER A 135 18.14 5.46 -1.75
C SER A 135 17.50 6.22 -2.91
N ASN A 136 16.93 5.52 -3.88
CA ASN A 136 16.20 6.15 -4.99
C ASN A 136 14.81 5.51 -5.16
N ALA A 137 13.99 6.09 -6.03
CA ALA A 137 12.61 5.63 -6.23
C ALA A 137 12.57 4.18 -6.70
N ASP A 138 13.40 3.80 -7.66
CA ASP A 138 13.40 2.43 -8.20
C ASP A 138 13.75 1.40 -7.13
N GLN A 139 14.79 1.69 -6.33
CA GLN A 139 15.21 0.81 -5.23
C GLN A 139 14.12 0.71 -4.15
N LEU A 140 13.50 1.82 -3.79
CA LEU A 140 12.43 1.84 -2.78
C LEU A 140 11.21 1.06 -3.26
N LEU A 141 10.82 1.22 -4.53
CA LEU A 141 9.73 0.46 -5.13
C LEU A 141 10.03 -1.04 -5.16
N VAL A 142 11.22 -1.42 -5.59
CA VAL A 142 11.64 -2.84 -5.62
C VAL A 142 11.59 -3.43 -4.22
N ALA A 143 12.12 -2.73 -3.22
CA ALA A 143 12.12 -3.21 -1.84
C ALA A 143 10.69 -3.40 -1.29
N ALA A 144 9.79 -2.44 -1.54
CA ALA A 144 8.39 -2.56 -1.12
C ALA A 144 7.65 -3.67 -1.87
N ASP A 145 7.90 -3.81 -3.18
CA ASP A 145 7.32 -4.89 -3.98
C ASP A 145 7.80 -6.28 -3.54
N ASP A 146 9.08 -6.42 -3.21
CA ASP A 146 9.65 -7.66 -2.67
C ASP A 146 8.99 -8.02 -1.34
N ALA A 147 8.78 -7.02 -0.48
CA ALA A 147 8.07 -7.23 0.79
C ALA A 147 6.60 -7.63 0.56
N LEU A 148 5.93 -7.02 -0.42
CA LEU A 148 4.56 -7.40 -0.79
C LEU A 148 4.50 -8.85 -1.31
N TYR A 149 5.45 -9.23 -2.14
CA TYR A 149 5.57 -10.61 -2.62
C TYR A 149 5.73 -11.59 -1.44
N ASP A 150 6.59 -11.23 -0.46
CA ASP A 150 6.78 -12.03 0.76
C ASP A 150 5.47 -12.17 1.54
N ALA A 151 4.70 -11.10 1.71
CA ALA A 151 3.39 -11.15 2.37
C ALA A 151 2.44 -12.12 1.66
N LYS A 152 2.39 -12.07 0.33
CA LYS A 152 1.57 -13.00 -0.47
C LYS A 152 2.04 -14.45 -0.34
N ALA A 153 3.35 -14.68 -0.40
CA ALA A 153 3.95 -16.01 -0.30
C ALA A 153 3.73 -16.65 1.07
N ARG A 154 3.65 -15.85 2.12
CA ARG A 154 3.42 -16.33 3.50
C ARG A 154 1.96 -16.62 3.82
N GLY A 155 1.05 -16.36 2.89
CA GLY A 155 -0.36 -16.72 3.05
C GLY A 155 -1.33 -15.56 2.96
N ARG A 156 -0.88 -14.39 2.49
CA ARG A 156 -1.71 -13.17 2.33
C ARG A 156 -2.25 -12.64 3.66
N ASP A 157 -3.10 -11.63 3.60
CA ASP A 157 -3.72 -11.00 4.76
C ASP A 157 -2.70 -10.70 5.87
N ARG A 158 -1.65 -9.98 5.50
CA ARG A 158 -0.55 -9.62 6.40
C ARG A 158 0.31 -8.50 5.86
N VAL A 159 1.11 -7.95 6.75
CA VAL A 159 2.14 -6.97 6.43
C VAL A 159 3.50 -7.64 6.50
N SER A 160 4.31 -7.46 5.45
CA SER A 160 5.75 -7.75 5.47
C SER A 160 6.51 -6.46 5.27
N MET A 161 7.59 -6.28 6.00
CA MET A 161 8.49 -5.15 5.82
C MET A 161 9.77 -5.64 5.18
N ASP A 162 10.31 -4.83 4.24
CA ASP A 162 11.61 -5.12 3.68
C ASP A 162 12.66 -5.14 4.81
N ASP A 163 13.45 -6.20 4.84
CA ASP A 163 14.46 -6.42 5.87
C ASP A 163 15.87 -6.06 5.42
N THR A 164 16.01 -5.37 4.27
CA THR A 164 17.28 -4.83 3.82
C THR A 164 17.75 -3.77 4.79
N LEU A 165 18.65 -4.17 5.71
CA LEU A 165 19.25 -3.26 6.66
C LEU A 165 20.55 -2.71 6.08
N VAL A 166 20.80 -1.43 6.34
CA VAL A 166 22.04 -0.78 5.90
C VAL A 166 23.25 -1.52 6.49
N GLY A 167 24.12 -2.04 5.63
CA GLY A 167 25.37 -2.68 6.04
C GLY A 167 25.25 -4.12 6.53
N LEU A 168 24.07 -4.74 6.49
CA LEU A 168 23.91 -6.16 6.81
C LEU A 168 23.65 -6.95 5.53
N PRO A 169 24.36 -8.07 5.31
CA PRO A 169 24.06 -8.94 4.17
C PRO A 169 22.67 -9.58 4.37
N LYS A 170 21.95 -9.78 3.25
CA LYS A 170 20.75 -10.59 3.28
C LYS A 170 21.11 -11.99 3.76
N LEU A 171 20.43 -12.47 4.80
CA LEU A 171 20.57 -13.86 5.19
C LEU A 171 20.00 -14.71 4.06
N SER A 172 20.85 -15.47 3.38
CA SER A 172 20.41 -16.47 2.42
C SER A 172 19.71 -17.59 3.18
N THR A 173 18.43 -17.75 2.93
CA THR A 173 17.66 -18.91 3.37
C THR A 173 17.94 -20.09 2.47
#